data_4e56ea518339b793081739cd5022d599
#
_entry.id   4e56ea518339b793081739cd5022d599
#
_cell.length_a   1.000
_cell.length_b   1.000
_cell.length_c   1.000
_cell.angle_alpha   90.00
_cell.angle_beta   90.00
_cell.angle_gamma   90.00
#
_symmetry.space_group_name_H-M   'P 1'
#
loop_
_entity.id
_entity.type
_entity.pdbx_description
1 polymer ?
#
loop_
_entity_poly.entity_id
_entity_poly.type
_entity_poly.pdbx_seq_one_letter_code
_entity_poly.pdbx_strand_id
1 'polypeptide(L)'
;MAEKLSHEDFIKKAILNLRKEGFKGIHSVYSGFNEAFKKYFEGENPVDATNHLATEGKIVIRPVKGGVMLYLPEDAPGASSADTALKKMGLS
;
A
#
# COMPACT_ATOMS: atom_id res chain seq x y z
N MET A 1 -2.87 -21.54 -15.03
CA MET A 1 -3.36 -20.17 -15.20
C MET A 1 -3.35 -19.47 -13.85
N ALA A 2 -2.73 -18.32 -13.78
CA ALA A 2 -2.65 -17.60 -12.52
C ALA A 2 -3.97 -16.93 -12.20
N GLU A 3 -4.39 -17.08 -10.95
CA GLU A 3 -5.54 -16.34 -10.45
C GLU A 3 -5.17 -14.88 -10.23
N LYS A 4 -6.15 -13.99 -10.31
CA LYS A 4 -5.91 -12.60 -9.98
C LYS A 4 -5.55 -12.47 -8.51
N LEU A 5 -4.59 -11.60 -8.21
CA LEU A 5 -4.26 -11.27 -6.83
C LEU A 5 -5.43 -10.56 -6.17
N SER A 6 -5.53 -10.68 -4.85
CA SER A 6 -6.45 -9.83 -4.09
C SER A 6 -5.95 -8.39 -4.12
N HIS A 7 -6.81 -7.44 -3.75
CA HIS A 7 -6.39 -6.05 -3.64
C HIS A 7 -5.20 -5.92 -2.70
N GLU A 8 -5.25 -6.60 -1.56
CA GLU A 8 -4.15 -6.57 -0.59
C GLU A 8 -2.85 -7.06 -1.19
N ASP A 9 -2.87 -8.23 -1.82
CA ASP A 9 -1.66 -8.83 -2.41
C ASP A 9 -1.10 -7.96 -3.53
N PHE A 10 -1.96 -7.43 -4.39
CA PHE A 10 -1.54 -6.56 -5.48
C PHE A 10 -0.88 -5.30 -4.93
N ILE A 11 -1.51 -4.65 -3.96
CA ILE A 11 -1.01 -3.40 -3.40
C ILE A 11 0.31 -3.61 -2.68
N LYS A 12 0.42 -4.67 -1.88
CA LYS A 12 1.69 -5.00 -1.21
C LYS A 12 2.79 -5.28 -2.21
N LYS A 13 2.47 -6.03 -3.25
CA LYS A 13 3.46 -6.32 -4.31
C LYS A 13 3.88 -5.04 -5.03
N ALA A 14 2.93 -4.15 -5.30
CA ALA A 14 3.23 -2.87 -5.93
C ALA A 14 4.16 -2.02 -5.07
N ILE A 15 3.89 -1.94 -3.77
CA ILE A 15 4.75 -1.18 -2.86
C ILE A 15 6.17 -1.73 -2.89
N LEU A 16 6.32 -3.05 -2.81
CA LEU A 16 7.65 -3.67 -2.79
C LEU A 16 8.41 -3.52 -4.10
N ASN A 17 7.71 -3.50 -5.22
CA ASN A 17 8.35 -3.51 -6.53
C ASN A 17 8.46 -2.15 -7.20
N LEU A 18 7.60 -1.20 -6.86
CA LEU A 18 7.63 0.12 -7.49
C LEU A 18 8.39 1.16 -6.68
N ARG A 19 8.66 0.88 -5.41
CA ARG A 19 9.42 1.83 -4.58
C ARG A 19 10.85 1.92 -5.07
N LYS A 20 11.38 3.15 -5.03
CA LYS A 20 12.75 3.39 -5.43
C LYS A 20 13.70 3.07 -4.29
N GLU A 21 14.96 2.81 -4.63
CA GLU A 21 15.99 2.56 -3.62
C GLU A 21 16.06 3.74 -2.65
N GLY A 22 16.06 3.43 -1.37
CA GLY A 22 16.06 4.44 -0.32
C GLY A 22 14.68 4.92 0.11
N PHE A 23 13.64 4.51 -0.59
CA PHE A 23 12.25 4.85 -0.22
C PHE A 23 11.52 3.61 0.27
N LYS A 24 10.66 3.79 1.26
CA LYS A 24 9.92 2.69 1.85
C LYS A 24 8.49 2.58 1.32
N GLY A 25 8.02 3.58 0.60
CA GLY A 25 6.67 3.60 0.04
C GLY A 25 6.66 4.07 -1.39
N ILE A 26 5.47 4.12 -1.98
CA ILE A 26 5.27 4.56 -3.35
C ILE A 26 4.23 5.68 -3.40
N HIS A 27 4.39 6.58 -4.37
CA HIS A 27 3.38 7.60 -4.64
C HIS A 27 2.28 6.97 -5.50
N SER A 28 1.01 7.19 -5.14
CA SER A 28 -0.10 6.54 -5.83
C SER A 28 -0.18 6.89 -7.32
N VAL A 29 0.21 8.10 -7.69
CA VAL A 29 0.15 8.57 -9.08
C VAL A 29 1.50 8.44 -9.77
N TYR A 30 2.54 9.02 -9.17
CA TYR A 30 3.86 9.14 -9.82
C TYR A 30 4.57 7.81 -10.01
N SER A 31 4.25 6.80 -9.20
CA SER A 31 4.83 5.47 -9.38
C SER A 31 4.15 4.66 -10.48
N GLY A 32 3.01 5.14 -10.98
CA GLY A 32 2.19 4.38 -11.91
C GLY A 32 1.23 3.41 -11.24
N PHE A 33 1.17 3.40 -9.90
CA PHE A 33 0.33 2.45 -9.17
C PHE A 33 -1.15 2.55 -9.56
N ASN A 34 -1.72 3.77 -9.56
CA ASN A 34 -3.14 3.92 -9.86
C ASN A 34 -3.49 3.39 -11.25
N GLU A 35 -2.65 3.67 -12.23
CA GLU A 35 -2.90 3.18 -13.59
C GLU A 35 -2.75 1.66 -13.68
N ALA A 36 -1.74 1.11 -13.03
CA ALA A 36 -1.55 -0.34 -13.00
C ALA A 36 -2.71 -1.04 -12.31
N PHE A 37 -3.19 -0.48 -11.21
CA PHE A 37 -4.33 -1.04 -10.50
C PHE A 37 -5.59 -1.05 -11.37
N LYS A 38 -5.89 0.07 -12.00
CA LYS A 38 -7.06 0.17 -12.88
C LYS A 38 -6.98 -0.84 -14.02
N LYS A 39 -5.82 -1.02 -14.60
CA LYS A 39 -5.64 -1.95 -15.68
C LYS A 39 -5.78 -3.39 -15.22
N TYR A 40 -5.16 -3.73 -14.10
CA TYR A 40 -5.20 -5.09 -13.57
C TYR A 40 -6.61 -5.49 -13.12
N PHE A 41 -7.33 -4.59 -12.47
CA PHE A 41 -8.66 -4.83 -11.92
C PHE A 41 -9.79 -4.26 -12.78
N GLU A 42 -9.53 -4.04 -14.06
CA GLU A 42 -10.58 -3.71 -15.05
C GLU A 42 -11.40 -2.46 -14.69
N GLY A 43 -10.72 -1.40 -14.28
CA GLY A 43 -11.36 -0.12 -14.02
C GLY A 43 -11.82 0.10 -12.59
N GLU A 44 -11.51 -0.82 -11.67
CA GLU A 44 -11.84 -0.60 -10.27
C GLU A 44 -11.07 0.60 -9.73
N ASN A 45 -11.66 1.24 -8.71
CA ASN A 45 -11.10 2.47 -8.15
C ASN A 45 -9.98 2.14 -7.14
N PRO A 46 -8.72 2.53 -7.43
CA PRO A 46 -7.61 2.25 -6.52
C PRO A 46 -7.72 3.02 -5.20
N VAL A 47 -8.34 4.20 -5.20
CA VAL A 47 -8.51 4.99 -3.98
C VAL A 47 -9.40 4.25 -2.99
N ASP A 48 -10.52 3.70 -3.46
CA ASP A 48 -11.42 2.94 -2.59
C ASP A 48 -10.73 1.70 -2.03
N ALA A 49 -10.00 0.99 -2.86
CA ALA A 49 -9.29 -0.22 -2.44
C ALA A 49 -8.21 0.08 -1.40
N THR A 50 -7.41 1.12 -1.63
CA THR A 50 -6.36 1.49 -0.68
C THR A 50 -6.94 2.00 0.63
N ASN A 51 -8.00 2.81 0.58
CA ASN A 51 -8.66 3.28 1.79
C ASN A 51 -9.24 2.13 2.61
N HIS A 52 -9.83 1.15 1.95
CA HIS A 52 -10.36 -0.02 2.63
C HIS A 52 -9.26 -0.79 3.38
N LEU A 53 -8.13 -1.04 2.70
CA LEU A 53 -7.02 -1.76 3.32
C LEU A 53 -6.36 -0.95 4.44
N ALA A 54 -6.29 0.37 4.29
CA ALA A 54 -5.76 1.23 5.35
C ALA A 54 -6.66 1.19 6.58
N THR A 55 -7.98 1.19 6.39
CA THR A 55 -8.94 1.06 7.49
C THR A 55 -8.76 -0.24 8.23
N GLU A 56 -8.41 -1.31 7.52
CA GLU A 56 -8.15 -2.61 8.12
C GLU A 56 -6.74 -2.75 8.71
N GLY A 57 -5.91 -1.73 8.57
CA GLY A 57 -4.55 -1.76 9.10
C GLY A 57 -3.56 -2.56 8.27
N LYS A 58 -3.91 -2.89 7.04
CA LYS A 58 -3.06 -3.72 6.16
C LYS A 58 -2.04 -2.91 5.38
N ILE A 59 -2.30 -1.63 5.19
CA ILE A 59 -1.34 -0.66 4.63
C ILE A 59 -1.52 0.66 5.34
N VAL A 60 -0.59 1.60 5.11
CA VAL A 60 -0.68 2.95 5.65
C VAL A 60 -0.70 3.94 4.49
N ILE A 61 -1.61 4.91 4.56
CA ILE A 61 -1.73 5.95 3.55
C ILE A 61 -1.36 7.28 4.18
N ARG A 62 -0.51 8.06 3.49
CA ARG A 62 -0.17 9.42 3.91
C ARG A 62 -0.52 10.39 2.79
N PRO A 63 -1.37 11.39 3.04
CA PRO A 63 -1.65 12.41 2.02
C PRO A 63 -0.39 13.19 1.71
N VAL A 64 -0.16 13.41 0.42
CA VAL A 64 0.96 14.21 -0.06
C VAL A 64 0.49 15.01 -1.27
N LYS A 65 1.34 15.92 -1.73
CA LYS A 65 1.00 16.73 -2.89
C LYS A 65 0.80 15.84 -4.12
N GLY A 66 -0.32 16.01 -4.78
CA GLY A 66 -0.63 15.28 -6.02
C GLY A 66 -1.19 13.89 -5.83
N GLY A 67 -1.37 13.41 -4.59
CA GLY A 67 -1.90 12.08 -4.35
C GLY A 67 -1.66 11.61 -2.93
N VAL A 68 -1.31 10.36 -2.77
CA VAL A 68 -0.98 9.79 -1.47
C VAL A 68 0.25 8.90 -1.59
N MET A 69 0.94 8.71 -0.46
CA MET A 69 1.99 7.72 -0.36
C MET A 69 1.42 6.47 0.28
N LEU A 70 1.83 5.31 -0.22
CA LEU A 70 1.40 4.01 0.27
C LEU A 70 2.59 3.29 0.88
N TYR A 71 2.40 2.79 2.10
CA TYR A 71 3.45 2.10 2.85
C TYR A 71 2.94 0.78 3.39
N LEU A 72 3.84 -0.19 3.52
CA LEU A 72 3.56 -1.34 4.36
C LEU A 72 3.52 -0.89 5.82
N PRO A 73 2.69 -1.49 6.68
CA PRO A 73 2.56 -1.03 8.06
C PRO A 73 3.88 -0.98 8.82
N GLU A 74 4.75 -1.95 8.62
CA GLU A 74 6.05 -2.00 9.30
C GLU A 74 7.03 -0.95 8.79
N ASP A 75 6.79 -0.37 7.62
CA ASP A 75 7.68 0.61 7.00
C ASP A 75 7.14 2.03 7.07
N ALA A 76 5.96 2.23 7.63
CA ALA A 76 5.31 3.53 7.62
C ALA A 76 6.08 4.56 8.46
N PRO A 77 6.33 5.77 7.91
CA PRO A 77 6.96 6.84 8.68
C PRO A 77 6.07 7.21 9.87
N GLY A 78 6.66 7.41 11.02
CA GLY A 78 5.93 7.80 12.21
C GLY A 78 5.24 6.66 12.95
N ALA A 79 5.34 5.42 12.44
CA ALA A 79 4.88 4.27 13.21
C ALA A 79 5.80 4.07 14.40
N SER A 80 5.25 3.88 15.60
CA SER A 80 6.08 3.64 16.76
C SER A 80 6.63 2.23 16.73
N SER A 81 7.80 2.04 17.36
CA SER A 81 8.39 0.70 17.47
C SER A 81 7.48 -0.25 18.22
N ALA A 82 6.75 0.26 19.20
CA ALA A 82 5.81 -0.54 19.98
C ALA A 82 4.67 -1.07 19.11
N ASP A 83 4.09 -0.21 18.27
CA ASP A 83 3.01 -0.62 17.38
C ASP A 83 3.49 -1.67 16.38
N THR A 84 4.68 -1.48 15.83
CA THR A 84 5.26 -2.43 14.90
C THR A 84 5.53 -3.77 15.59
N ALA A 85 6.07 -3.73 16.79
CA ALA A 85 6.35 -4.95 17.57
C ALA A 85 5.06 -5.70 17.88
N LEU A 86 4.01 -4.99 18.30
CA LEU A 86 2.73 -5.62 18.61
C LEU A 86 2.13 -6.30 17.37
N LYS A 87 2.22 -5.66 16.22
CA LYS A 87 1.73 -6.25 14.98
C LYS A 87 2.50 -7.51 14.62
N LYS A 88 3.82 -7.48 14.75
CA LYS A 88 4.65 -8.64 14.46
C LYS A 88 4.37 -9.80 15.41
N MET A 89 3.97 -9.49 16.62
CA MET A 89 3.61 -10.49 17.63
C MET A 89 2.16 -10.96 17.51
N GLY A 90 1.37 -10.34 16.64
CA GLY A 90 -0.02 -10.68 16.49
C GLY A 90 -0.92 -10.22 17.62
N LEU A 91 -0.49 -9.23 18.37
CA LEU A 91 -1.20 -8.76 19.57
C LEU A 91 -1.98 -7.45 19.37
N SER A 92 -2.02 -6.92 18.16
CA SER A 92 -2.78 -5.67 17.91
C SER A 92 -3.79 -5.85 16.79
#